data_23db59909e832204f4e8cd6f36c050ab
#
_entry.id   23db59909e832204f4e8cd6f36c050ab
#
_cell.length_a   1.000
_cell.length_b   1.000
_cell.length_c   1.000
_cell.angle_alpha   90.00
_cell.angle_beta   90.00
_cell.angle_gamma   90.00
#
_symmetry.space_group_name_H-M   'P 1'
#
loop_
_entity.id
_entity.type
_entity.pdbx_description
1 polymer ?
#
loop_
_entity_poly.entity_id
_entity_poly.type
_entity_poly.pdbx_seq_one_letter_code
_entity_poly.pdbx_strand_id
1 'polypeptide(L)'
;MISLDNLTVSYGGWTLFDNISFLINPKDRIGLVGKNGAGKTTLLRIITGEQQPTSGAVTINGECTIGYLPQTMRVADTTTLVEETAKAFDEVLRLEAEIESLTREIAERTDYESADYEQLLHRLNDAQDRYYILGGETRDADIEKTLLGLGFKREDFGRATSEFSGGWRMRIELAKLLLRRPSIFLLDEPTNHLDIESIQWLEEYLRNYQGAVVLISHDRAFLDNVTTRTIEISLGRAYDYKVPYSKYVELRRERREQQMAAYENQQRMIEKTEEFIEKFRYKPTKSNQVQSRIKQLDRLEPVSYTHLRAHETG
;
A
#
# COMPACT_ATOMS: atom_id res chain seq x y z
N MET A 1 12.45 5.32 0.02
CA MET A 1 12.54 3.94 -0.50
C MET A 1 12.30 2.98 0.65
N ILE A 2 11.43 1.99 0.45
CA ILE A 2 11.17 0.94 1.45
C ILE A 2 11.61 -0.40 0.86
N SER A 3 12.42 -1.17 1.62
CA SER A 3 12.80 -2.56 1.32
C SER A 3 12.08 -3.50 2.26
N LEU A 4 11.49 -4.54 1.71
CA LEU A 4 10.97 -5.68 2.44
C LEU A 4 11.94 -6.84 2.20
N ASP A 5 12.54 -7.37 3.26
CA ASP A 5 13.60 -8.36 3.16
C ASP A 5 13.21 -9.62 3.92
N ASN A 6 12.98 -10.70 3.15
CA ASN A 6 12.71 -12.06 3.64
C ASN A 6 11.59 -12.13 4.70
N LEU A 7 10.50 -11.36 4.49
CA LEU A 7 9.38 -11.32 5.43
C LEU A 7 8.67 -12.67 5.51
N THR A 8 8.57 -13.19 6.73
CA THR A 8 7.76 -14.36 7.05
C THR A 8 6.77 -14.01 8.16
N VAL A 9 5.52 -14.43 8.00
CA VAL A 9 4.46 -14.24 9.00
C VAL A 9 3.74 -15.55 9.21
N SER A 10 3.71 -16.01 10.46
CA SER A 10 3.04 -17.26 10.84
C SER A 10 2.16 -17.07 12.07
N TYR A 11 1.02 -17.74 12.08
CA TYR A 11 0.04 -17.74 13.17
C TYR A 11 -0.30 -19.19 13.54
N GLY A 12 0.05 -19.63 14.76
CA GLY A 12 -0.41 -20.89 15.30
C GLY A 12 -0.20 -22.14 14.42
N GLY A 13 0.95 -22.20 13.70
CA GLY A 13 1.27 -23.29 12.79
C GLY A 13 0.84 -23.10 11.33
N TRP A 14 0.19 -21.98 11.00
CA TRP A 14 -0.15 -21.60 9.64
C TRP A 14 0.70 -20.40 9.18
N THR A 15 1.31 -20.51 7.99
CA THR A 15 2.16 -19.47 7.42
C THR A 15 1.37 -18.64 6.41
N LEU A 16 1.25 -17.34 6.70
CA LEU A 16 0.61 -16.36 5.83
C LEU A 16 1.55 -15.89 4.73
N PHE A 17 2.80 -15.56 5.11
CA PHE A 17 3.88 -15.18 4.20
C PHE A 17 5.10 -16.06 4.43
N ASP A 18 5.71 -16.48 3.33
CA ASP A 18 6.92 -17.29 3.32
C ASP A 18 7.99 -16.59 2.47
N ASN A 19 8.90 -15.90 3.17
CA ASN A 19 10.07 -15.28 2.55
C ASN A 19 9.75 -14.26 1.45
N ILE A 20 8.87 -13.28 1.74
CA ILE A 20 8.51 -12.22 0.79
C ILE A 20 9.60 -11.14 0.78
N SER A 21 10.06 -10.78 -0.42
CA SER A 21 11.02 -9.69 -0.62
C SER A 21 10.66 -8.86 -1.85
N PHE A 22 10.59 -7.53 -1.70
CA PHE A 22 10.47 -6.58 -2.80
C PHE A 22 10.80 -5.16 -2.33
N LEU A 23 10.99 -4.26 -3.30
CA LEU A 23 11.30 -2.85 -3.07
C LEU A 23 10.13 -1.98 -3.51
N ILE A 24 9.89 -0.90 -2.74
CA ILE A 24 9.04 0.22 -3.14
C ILE A 24 9.96 1.41 -3.40
N ASN A 25 10.08 1.81 -4.66
CA ASN A 25 10.90 2.92 -5.08
C ASN A 25 10.12 4.25 -5.01
N PRO A 26 10.81 5.40 -4.97
CA PRO A 26 10.15 6.70 -5.16
C PRO A 26 9.36 6.73 -6.47
N LYS A 27 8.15 7.29 -6.41
CA LYS A 27 7.21 7.40 -7.54
C LYS A 27 6.63 6.08 -8.08
N ASP A 28 6.89 4.93 -7.47
CA ASP A 28 6.23 3.68 -7.85
C ASP A 28 4.70 3.81 -7.72
N ARG A 29 3.99 3.16 -8.65
CA ARG A 29 2.53 3.02 -8.66
C ARG A 29 2.19 1.54 -8.62
N ILE A 30 2.04 0.99 -7.42
CA ILE A 30 1.93 -0.44 -7.18
C ILE A 30 0.49 -0.81 -6.88
N GLY A 31 -0.08 -1.72 -7.66
CA GLY A 31 -1.31 -2.44 -7.31
C GLY A 31 -0.95 -3.70 -6.52
N LEU A 32 -1.36 -3.77 -5.26
CA LEU A 32 -1.18 -4.97 -4.44
C LEU A 32 -2.43 -5.85 -4.55
N VAL A 33 -2.28 -6.98 -5.23
CA VAL A 33 -3.41 -7.86 -5.57
C VAL A 33 -3.26 -9.25 -4.95
N GLY A 34 -4.36 -9.98 -4.84
CA GLY A 34 -4.40 -11.31 -4.28
C GLY A 34 -5.80 -11.65 -3.78
N LYS A 35 -6.06 -12.93 -3.49
CA LYS A 35 -7.35 -13.38 -2.92
C LYS A 35 -7.64 -12.71 -1.57
N ASN A 36 -8.92 -12.70 -1.18
CA ASN A 36 -9.30 -12.31 0.17
C ASN A 36 -8.63 -13.26 1.18
N GLY A 37 -8.07 -12.68 2.24
CA GLY A 37 -7.29 -13.44 3.22
C GLY A 37 -5.83 -13.75 2.80
N ALA A 38 -5.36 -13.33 1.62
CA ALA A 38 -3.95 -13.51 1.21
C ALA A 38 -2.95 -12.67 2.03
N GLY A 39 -3.43 -11.76 2.90
CA GLY A 39 -2.58 -10.96 3.76
C GLY A 39 -2.26 -9.55 3.25
N LYS A 40 -2.95 -9.05 2.23
CA LYS A 40 -2.70 -7.72 1.68
C LYS A 40 -2.70 -6.61 2.74
N THR A 41 -3.76 -6.51 3.53
CA THR A 41 -3.88 -5.55 4.65
C THR A 41 -2.82 -5.81 5.74
N THR A 42 -2.51 -7.08 6.04
CA THR A 42 -1.45 -7.45 6.98
C THR A 42 -0.09 -6.93 6.51
N LEU A 43 0.19 -7.04 5.22
CA LEU A 43 1.43 -6.53 4.63
C LEU A 43 1.53 -5.00 4.78
N LEU A 44 0.43 -4.25 4.53
CA LEU A 44 0.41 -2.81 4.75
C LEU A 44 0.67 -2.46 6.22
N ARG A 45 0.06 -3.19 7.17
CA ARG A 45 0.31 -2.98 8.62
C ARG A 45 1.74 -3.30 9.04
N ILE A 46 2.39 -4.24 8.38
CA ILE A 46 3.81 -4.52 8.64
C ILE A 46 4.68 -3.38 8.11
N ILE A 47 4.37 -2.84 6.93
CA ILE A 47 5.08 -1.68 6.36
C ILE A 47 4.93 -0.44 7.24
N THR A 48 3.75 -0.22 7.85
CA THR A 48 3.52 0.90 8.79
C THR A 48 4.12 0.67 10.17
N GLY A 49 4.58 -0.53 10.50
CA GLY A 49 5.08 -0.90 11.83
C GLY A 49 3.98 -1.22 12.85
N GLU A 50 2.69 -1.18 12.46
CA GLU A 50 1.56 -1.57 13.32
C GLU A 50 1.58 -3.05 13.69
N GLN A 51 2.25 -3.86 12.88
CA GLN A 51 2.39 -5.29 13.10
C GLN A 51 3.82 -5.74 12.82
N GLN A 52 4.37 -6.58 13.68
CA GLN A 52 5.71 -7.15 13.50
C GLN A 52 5.63 -8.46 12.70
N PRO A 53 6.56 -8.70 11.75
CA PRO A 53 6.69 -10.00 11.10
C PRO A 53 7.26 -11.04 12.07
N THR A 54 7.08 -12.33 11.76
CA THR A 54 7.70 -13.42 12.53
C THR A 54 9.21 -13.47 12.29
N SER A 55 9.66 -13.20 11.07
CA SER A 55 11.07 -13.02 10.70
C SER A 55 11.20 -12.12 9.47
N GLY A 56 12.41 -11.67 9.17
CA GLY A 56 12.67 -10.69 8.14
C GLY A 56 12.57 -9.26 8.67
N ALA A 57 12.74 -8.28 7.80
CA ALA A 57 12.73 -6.87 8.18
C ALA A 57 12.10 -5.97 7.11
N VAL A 58 11.55 -4.84 7.55
CA VAL A 58 11.20 -3.71 6.70
C VAL A 58 12.19 -2.60 6.97
N THR A 59 12.92 -2.19 5.95
CA THR A 59 13.90 -1.11 6.03
C THR A 59 13.38 0.11 5.31
N ILE A 60 13.27 1.22 6.03
CA ILE A 60 12.84 2.52 5.50
C ILE A 60 14.08 3.41 5.41
N ASN A 61 14.47 3.79 4.20
CA ASN A 61 15.65 4.62 3.98
C ASN A 61 15.30 6.11 3.95
N GLY A 62 16.04 6.90 4.74
CA GLY A 62 15.94 8.36 4.80
C GLY A 62 14.70 8.86 5.55
N GLU A 63 14.39 10.12 5.40
CA GLU A 63 13.21 10.79 5.97
C GLU A 63 11.93 10.46 5.17
N CYS A 64 11.61 9.17 5.07
CA CYS A 64 10.46 8.72 4.31
C CYS A 64 9.23 8.70 5.21
N THR A 65 8.26 9.55 4.92
CA THR A 65 6.97 9.59 5.61
C THR A 65 6.00 8.63 4.96
N ILE A 66 5.26 7.86 5.78
CA ILE A 66 4.25 6.91 5.31
C ILE A 66 2.88 7.42 5.69
N GLY A 67 1.99 7.50 4.71
CA GLY A 67 0.57 7.77 4.91
C GLY A 67 -0.23 6.49 4.67
N TYR A 68 -0.99 6.05 5.65
CA TYR A 68 -1.79 4.84 5.57
C TYR A 68 -3.28 5.13 5.73
N LEU A 69 -4.08 4.65 4.78
CA LEU A 69 -5.53 4.63 4.85
C LEU A 69 -5.98 3.19 5.09
N PRO A 70 -6.35 2.80 6.31
CA PRO A 70 -6.91 1.48 6.59
C PRO A 70 -8.37 1.40 6.11
N GLN A 71 -8.86 0.18 5.93
CA GLN A 71 -10.24 -0.08 5.49
C GLN A 71 -11.31 0.47 6.47
N THR A 72 -10.99 0.65 7.75
CA THR A 72 -11.89 1.19 8.78
C THR A 72 -11.16 2.19 9.67
N MET A 73 -11.77 3.34 9.89
CA MET A 73 -11.22 4.40 10.76
C MET A 73 -12.28 4.93 11.74
N ARG A 74 -11.78 5.57 12.83
CA ARG A 74 -12.60 6.36 13.74
C ARG A 74 -12.23 7.82 13.59
N VAL A 75 -13.19 8.67 13.25
CA VAL A 75 -13.03 10.13 13.15
C VAL A 75 -13.47 10.76 14.47
N ALA A 76 -12.78 11.78 14.93
CA ALA A 76 -13.21 12.58 16.07
C ALA A 76 -14.49 13.36 15.73
N ASP A 77 -15.42 13.45 16.67
CA ASP A 77 -16.78 13.99 16.45
C ASP A 77 -16.96 15.44 16.92
N THR A 78 -15.87 16.18 17.20
CA THR A 78 -15.92 17.42 17.98
C THR A 78 -15.66 18.70 17.17
N THR A 79 -15.32 18.58 15.89
CA THR A 79 -14.89 19.71 15.03
C THR A 79 -15.72 19.80 13.77
N THR A 80 -15.68 20.95 13.09
CA THR A 80 -16.25 21.11 11.75
C THR A 80 -15.43 20.37 10.69
N LEU A 81 -16.01 20.14 9.51
CA LEU A 81 -15.33 19.48 8.39
C LEU A 81 -14.00 20.14 8.04
N VAL A 82 -13.99 21.46 7.90
CA VAL A 82 -12.76 22.21 7.55
C VAL A 82 -11.73 22.14 8.69
N GLU A 83 -12.13 22.36 9.94
CA GLU A 83 -11.24 22.28 11.09
C GLU A 83 -10.62 20.90 11.23
N GLU A 84 -11.41 19.84 11.03
CA GLU A 84 -10.90 18.47 11.08
C GLU A 84 -9.89 18.21 9.94
N THR A 85 -10.20 18.69 8.74
CA THR A 85 -9.31 18.53 7.59
C THR A 85 -8.03 19.37 7.73
N ALA A 86 -8.12 20.56 8.34
CA ALA A 86 -6.98 21.44 8.63
C ALA A 86 -5.93 20.79 9.57
N LYS A 87 -6.32 19.80 10.37
CA LYS A 87 -5.37 19.00 11.18
C LYS A 87 -4.32 18.25 10.34
N ALA A 88 -4.52 18.13 9.03
CA ALA A 88 -3.47 17.63 8.14
C ALA A 88 -2.24 18.54 8.11
N PHE A 89 -2.40 19.82 8.46
CA PHE A 89 -1.40 20.87 8.47
C PHE A 89 -0.98 21.24 9.91
N ASP A 90 -0.92 20.30 10.84
CA ASP A 90 -0.60 20.58 12.26
C ASP A 90 0.67 21.41 12.45
N GLU A 91 1.71 21.20 11.63
CA GLU A 91 2.95 21.97 11.70
C GLU A 91 2.74 23.41 11.22
N VAL A 92 1.98 23.63 10.15
CA VAL A 92 1.63 24.96 9.64
C VAL A 92 0.81 25.72 10.68
N LEU A 93 -0.16 25.06 11.31
CA LEU A 93 -0.99 25.65 12.37
C LEU A 93 -0.17 26.07 13.60
N ARG A 94 0.84 25.27 13.98
CA ARG A 94 1.77 25.62 15.07
C ARG A 94 2.62 26.84 14.70
N LEU A 95 3.15 26.87 13.49
CA LEU A 95 3.91 28.02 12.99
C LEU A 95 3.06 29.28 12.91
N GLU A 96 1.82 29.20 12.47
CA GLU A 96 0.87 30.31 12.45
C GLU A 96 0.66 30.91 13.86
N ALA A 97 0.44 30.04 14.86
CA ALA A 97 0.32 30.46 16.25
C ALA A 97 1.65 31.04 16.81
N GLU A 98 2.80 30.49 16.44
CA GLU A 98 4.12 31.00 16.83
C GLU A 98 4.39 32.37 16.21
N ILE A 99 4.11 32.55 14.92
CA ILE A 99 4.25 33.83 14.21
C ILE A 99 3.36 34.91 14.86
N GLU A 100 2.10 34.58 15.18
CA GLU A 100 1.19 35.50 15.87
C GLU A 100 1.72 35.89 17.26
N SER A 101 2.23 34.92 18.05
CA SER A 101 2.80 35.15 19.37
C SER A 101 4.03 36.03 19.30
N LEU A 102 4.99 35.71 18.41
CA LEU A 102 6.21 36.48 18.21
C LEU A 102 5.93 37.91 17.73
N THR A 103 4.98 38.05 16.79
CA THR A 103 4.58 39.37 16.30
C THR A 103 3.99 40.22 17.41
N ARG A 104 3.19 39.67 18.33
CA ARG A 104 2.64 40.38 19.50
C ARG A 104 3.72 40.75 20.47
N GLU A 105 4.64 39.83 20.79
CA GLU A 105 5.75 40.07 21.68
C GLU A 105 6.67 41.20 21.17
N ILE A 106 7.00 41.20 19.88
CA ILE A 106 7.80 42.23 19.22
C ILE A 106 7.10 43.60 19.28
N ALA A 107 5.79 43.64 19.09
CA ALA A 107 5.00 44.89 19.11
C ALA A 107 4.90 45.54 20.50
N GLU A 108 5.02 44.76 21.59
CA GLU A 108 4.98 45.23 22.97
C GLU A 108 6.36 45.70 23.50
N ARG A 109 7.46 45.41 22.79
CA ARG A 109 8.82 45.78 23.22
C ARG A 109 9.23 47.16 22.74
N THR A 110 10.07 47.77 23.53
CA THR A 110 10.66 49.13 23.27
C THR A 110 12.20 49.12 23.23
N ASP A 111 12.82 47.95 23.48
CA ASP A 111 14.28 47.78 23.59
C ASP A 111 14.86 47.27 22.24
N TYR A 112 14.64 48.00 21.17
CA TYR A 112 14.97 47.62 19.78
C TYR A 112 16.45 47.33 19.50
N GLU A 113 17.37 47.78 20.37
CA GLU A 113 18.80 47.54 20.22
C GLU A 113 19.31 46.35 21.08
N SER A 114 18.42 45.65 21.76
CA SER A 114 18.81 44.52 22.61
C SER A 114 19.08 43.24 21.78
N ALA A 115 20.03 42.44 22.25
CA ALA A 115 20.28 41.12 21.61
C ALA A 115 19.06 40.19 21.66
N ASP A 116 18.21 40.33 22.67
CA ASP A 116 16.99 39.58 22.81
C ASP A 116 15.94 39.96 21.75
N TYR A 117 15.84 41.26 21.43
CA TYR A 117 14.98 41.75 20.37
C TYR A 117 15.42 41.24 18.99
N GLU A 118 16.74 41.25 18.73
CA GLU A 118 17.32 40.68 17.50
C GLU A 118 17.03 39.19 17.38
N GLN A 119 17.14 38.42 18.45
CA GLN A 119 16.79 36.99 18.46
C GLN A 119 15.30 36.72 18.15
N LEU A 120 14.39 37.56 18.67
CA LEU A 120 12.95 37.46 18.36
C LEU A 120 12.69 37.71 16.89
N LEU A 121 13.36 38.69 16.27
CA LEU A 121 13.25 38.95 14.82
C LEU A 121 13.77 37.79 14.00
N HIS A 122 14.89 37.18 14.37
CA HIS A 122 15.39 35.97 13.69
C HIS A 122 14.40 34.82 13.80
N ARG A 123 13.88 34.56 14.99
CA ARG A 123 12.86 33.50 15.17
C ARG A 123 11.59 33.74 14.34
N LEU A 124 11.14 34.99 14.26
CA LEU A 124 9.97 35.36 13.44
C LEU A 124 10.23 35.08 11.95
N ASN A 125 11.42 35.50 11.46
CA ASN A 125 11.79 35.25 10.07
C ASN A 125 11.90 33.74 9.77
N ASP A 126 12.57 32.98 10.63
CA ASP A 126 12.69 31.52 10.47
C ASP A 126 11.31 30.83 10.47
N ALA A 127 10.42 31.24 11.36
CA ALA A 127 9.06 30.69 11.42
C ALA A 127 8.24 31.05 10.16
N GLN A 128 8.36 32.28 9.65
CA GLN A 128 7.72 32.72 8.41
C GLN A 128 8.24 31.95 7.20
N ASP A 129 9.55 31.84 7.03
CA ASP A 129 10.16 31.08 5.94
C ASP A 129 9.68 29.62 5.94
N ARG A 130 9.65 29.00 7.12
CA ARG A 130 9.16 27.63 7.28
C ARG A 130 7.66 27.51 6.96
N TYR A 131 6.86 28.50 7.37
CA TYR A 131 5.44 28.56 7.04
C TYR A 131 5.20 28.58 5.51
N TYR A 132 5.96 29.41 4.78
CA TYR A 132 5.90 29.47 3.31
C TYR A 132 6.34 28.15 2.66
N ILE A 133 7.46 27.58 3.11
CA ILE A 133 7.98 26.30 2.59
C ILE A 133 6.96 25.17 2.76
N LEU A 134 6.24 25.13 3.87
CA LEU A 134 5.22 24.13 4.17
C LEU A 134 3.86 24.42 3.49
N GLY A 135 3.76 25.48 2.69
CA GLY A 135 2.55 25.80 1.93
C GLY A 135 1.43 26.43 2.75
N GLY A 136 1.77 27.16 3.83
CA GLY A 136 0.80 27.81 4.70
C GLY A 136 -0.16 28.74 3.95
N GLU A 137 0.32 29.48 2.94
CA GLU A 137 -0.51 30.38 2.13
C GLU A 137 -1.54 29.65 1.24
N THR A 138 -1.22 28.44 0.80
CA THR A 138 -2.10 27.65 -0.09
C THR A 138 -3.00 26.69 0.65
N ARG A 139 -2.84 26.56 1.97
CA ARG A 139 -3.53 25.59 2.83
C ARG A 139 -5.04 25.55 2.59
N ASP A 140 -5.70 26.71 2.68
CA ASP A 140 -7.16 26.79 2.60
C ASP A 140 -7.67 26.45 1.19
N ALA A 141 -6.93 26.87 0.15
CA ALA A 141 -7.23 26.49 -1.23
C ALA A 141 -7.01 24.99 -1.48
N ASP A 142 -5.97 24.39 -0.91
CA ASP A 142 -5.70 22.96 -1.00
C ASP A 142 -6.76 22.13 -0.28
N ILE A 143 -7.21 22.58 0.91
CA ILE A 143 -8.33 21.97 1.66
C ILE A 143 -9.62 22.03 0.82
N GLU A 144 -10.00 23.21 0.33
CA GLU A 144 -11.20 23.38 -0.49
C GLU A 144 -11.17 22.47 -1.72
N LYS A 145 -10.07 22.51 -2.48
CA LYS A 145 -9.88 21.69 -3.69
C LYS A 145 -10.02 20.20 -3.40
N THR A 146 -9.43 19.74 -2.30
CA THR A 146 -9.44 18.33 -1.93
C THR A 146 -10.82 17.88 -1.47
N LEU A 147 -11.50 18.68 -0.66
CA LEU A 147 -12.86 18.38 -0.20
C LEU A 147 -13.86 18.36 -1.35
N LEU A 148 -13.82 19.35 -2.26
CA LEU A 148 -14.66 19.37 -3.45
C LEU A 148 -14.40 18.18 -4.35
N GLY A 149 -13.12 17.80 -4.56
CA GLY A 149 -12.72 16.62 -5.32
C GLY A 149 -13.23 15.30 -4.74
N LEU A 150 -13.39 15.21 -3.42
CA LEU A 150 -13.96 14.06 -2.74
C LEU A 150 -15.49 14.12 -2.59
N GLY A 151 -16.15 15.06 -3.29
CA GLY A 151 -17.60 15.13 -3.40
C GLY A 151 -18.31 15.94 -2.31
N PHE A 152 -17.57 16.59 -1.38
CA PHE A 152 -18.17 17.54 -0.43
C PHE A 152 -18.58 18.81 -1.16
N LYS A 153 -19.59 19.48 -0.63
CA LYS A 153 -20.05 20.79 -1.11
C LYS A 153 -19.57 21.90 -0.17
N ARG A 154 -19.46 23.13 -0.66
CA ARG A 154 -19.09 24.28 0.18
C ARG A 154 -20.02 24.48 1.38
N GLU A 155 -21.29 24.10 1.24
CA GLU A 155 -22.30 24.12 2.29
C GLU A 155 -21.97 23.17 3.45
N ASP A 156 -21.18 22.12 3.20
CA ASP A 156 -20.78 21.13 4.18
C ASP A 156 -19.61 21.58 5.07
N PHE A 157 -18.85 22.59 4.65
CA PHE A 157 -17.58 22.98 5.28
C PHE A 157 -17.70 23.37 6.76
N GLY A 158 -18.80 24.04 7.13
CA GLY A 158 -19.09 24.42 8.51
C GLY A 158 -19.84 23.37 9.33
N ARG A 159 -20.20 22.24 8.74
CA ARG A 159 -20.95 21.18 9.44
C ARG A 159 -20.05 20.38 10.39
N ALA A 160 -20.61 19.96 11.51
CA ALA A 160 -19.91 19.10 12.45
C ALA A 160 -19.61 17.72 11.85
N THR A 161 -18.42 17.17 12.13
CA THR A 161 -18.02 15.85 11.64
C THR A 161 -18.95 14.74 12.12
N SER A 162 -19.62 14.94 13.25
CA SER A 162 -20.65 14.02 13.81
C SER A 162 -21.90 13.89 12.93
N GLU A 163 -22.21 14.87 12.09
CA GLU A 163 -23.36 14.82 11.20
C GLU A 163 -23.17 13.96 9.95
N PHE A 164 -21.94 13.56 9.67
CA PHE A 164 -21.59 12.77 8.50
C PHE A 164 -21.69 11.27 8.77
N SER A 165 -22.19 10.52 7.77
CA SER A 165 -22.20 9.05 7.83
C SER A 165 -20.79 8.48 7.84
N GLY A 166 -20.63 7.19 8.19
CA GLY A 166 -19.34 6.51 8.23
C GLY A 166 -18.54 6.60 6.92
N GLY A 167 -19.23 6.49 5.77
CA GLY A 167 -18.60 6.64 4.46
C GLY A 167 -18.05 8.04 4.21
N TRP A 168 -18.80 9.09 4.60
CA TRP A 168 -18.35 10.48 4.49
C TRP A 168 -17.20 10.78 5.44
N ARG A 169 -17.20 10.21 6.65
CA ARG A 169 -16.08 10.33 7.59
C ARG A 169 -14.81 9.68 7.04
N MET A 170 -14.94 8.58 6.31
CA MET A 170 -13.82 7.95 5.61
C MET A 170 -13.24 8.86 4.53
N ARG A 171 -14.08 9.63 3.81
CA ARG A 171 -13.62 10.66 2.86
C ARG A 171 -12.87 11.80 3.55
N ILE A 172 -13.26 12.18 4.79
CA ILE A 172 -12.53 13.19 5.59
C ILE A 172 -11.12 12.70 5.89
N GLU A 173 -10.97 11.45 6.33
CA GLU A 173 -9.65 10.88 6.62
C GLU A 173 -8.80 10.73 5.36
N LEU A 174 -9.43 10.36 4.24
CA LEU A 174 -8.75 10.36 2.95
C LEU A 174 -8.27 11.78 2.58
N ALA A 175 -9.10 12.81 2.76
CA ALA A 175 -8.71 14.20 2.53
C ALA A 175 -7.49 14.60 3.36
N LYS A 176 -7.52 14.33 4.66
CA LYS A 176 -6.39 14.60 5.58
C LYS A 176 -5.11 13.89 5.14
N LEU A 177 -5.24 12.64 4.73
CA LEU A 177 -4.11 11.85 4.24
C LEU A 177 -3.51 12.45 2.97
N LEU A 178 -4.35 12.81 1.98
CA LEU A 178 -3.91 13.40 0.71
C LEU A 178 -3.21 14.75 0.94
N LEU A 179 -3.71 15.57 1.85
CA LEU A 179 -3.16 16.87 2.19
C LEU A 179 -1.81 16.80 2.91
N ARG A 180 -1.55 15.75 3.70
CA ARG A 180 -0.25 15.52 4.34
C ARG A 180 0.88 15.24 3.36
N ARG A 181 0.57 14.83 2.13
CA ARG A 181 1.54 14.55 1.07
C ARG A 181 2.74 13.70 1.53
N PRO A 182 2.52 12.52 2.13
CA PRO A 182 3.62 11.67 2.61
C PRO A 182 4.47 11.17 1.44
N SER A 183 5.69 10.72 1.71
CA SER A 183 6.58 10.14 0.67
C SER A 183 5.97 8.89 0.01
N ILE A 184 5.15 8.15 0.76
CA ILE A 184 4.48 6.93 0.28
C ILE A 184 3.05 6.87 0.81
N PHE A 185 2.10 6.68 -0.10
CA PHE A 185 0.72 6.32 0.22
C PHE A 185 0.55 4.80 0.26
N LEU A 186 -0.06 4.31 1.32
CA LEU A 186 -0.57 2.95 1.45
C LEU A 186 -2.10 3.05 1.56
N LEU A 187 -2.82 2.66 0.51
CA LEU A 187 -4.27 2.84 0.43
C LEU A 187 -4.95 1.47 0.36
N ASP A 188 -5.76 1.16 1.38
CA ASP A 188 -6.54 -0.08 1.44
C ASP A 188 -8.01 0.21 1.12
N GLU A 189 -8.44 -0.15 -0.10
CA GLU A 189 -9.79 0.07 -0.64
C GLU A 189 -10.27 1.54 -0.59
N PRO A 190 -9.49 2.52 -1.14
CA PRO A 190 -9.81 3.94 -1.04
C PRO A 190 -11.06 4.35 -1.84
N THR A 191 -11.49 3.54 -2.80
CA THR A 191 -12.67 3.77 -3.62
C THR A 191 -13.98 3.42 -2.93
N ASN A 192 -13.92 2.68 -1.81
CA ASN A 192 -15.10 2.38 -1.04
C ASN A 192 -15.77 3.68 -0.57
N HIS A 193 -17.08 3.78 -0.77
CA HIS A 193 -17.89 4.95 -0.41
C HIS A 193 -17.64 6.21 -1.26
N LEU A 194 -16.87 6.15 -2.36
CA LEU A 194 -16.73 7.23 -3.32
C LEU A 194 -17.75 7.07 -4.47
N ASP A 195 -18.26 8.18 -4.96
CA ASP A 195 -19.00 8.23 -6.23
C ASP A 195 -18.03 8.29 -7.42
N ILE A 196 -18.57 8.13 -8.62
CA ILE A 196 -17.76 8.03 -9.84
C ILE A 196 -16.91 9.30 -10.07
N GLU A 197 -17.43 10.48 -9.78
CA GLU A 197 -16.71 11.74 -9.97
C GLU A 197 -15.54 11.86 -9.00
N SER A 198 -15.76 11.49 -7.73
CA SER A 198 -14.70 11.44 -6.70
C SER A 198 -13.63 10.40 -7.02
N ILE A 199 -14.01 9.23 -7.59
CA ILE A 199 -13.06 8.22 -8.04
C ILE A 199 -12.17 8.78 -9.16
N GLN A 200 -12.75 9.43 -10.18
CA GLN A 200 -12.01 10.02 -11.29
C GLN A 200 -11.04 11.12 -10.81
N TRP A 201 -11.48 11.95 -9.88
CA TRP A 201 -10.64 12.97 -9.27
C TRP A 201 -9.47 12.34 -8.49
N LEU A 202 -9.73 11.27 -7.72
CA LEU A 202 -8.69 10.55 -6.97
C LEU A 202 -7.68 9.85 -7.90
N GLU A 203 -8.15 9.26 -9.01
CA GLU A 203 -7.28 8.69 -10.06
C GLU A 203 -6.31 9.74 -10.58
N GLU A 204 -6.83 10.91 -10.98
CA GLU A 204 -6.00 11.99 -11.49
C GLU A 204 -5.00 12.49 -10.44
N TYR A 205 -5.44 12.67 -9.20
CA TYR A 205 -4.57 13.05 -8.08
C TYR A 205 -3.43 12.05 -7.89
N LEU A 206 -3.73 10.75 -7.78
CA LEU A 206 -2.74 9.70 -7.53
C LEU A 206 -1.79 9.47 -8.71
N ARG A 207 -2.26 9.65 -9.94
CA ARG A 207 -1.39 9.59 -11.14
C ARG A 207 -0.32 10.68 -11.14
N ASN A 208 -0.69 11.88 -10.75
CA ASN A 208 0.20 13.06 -10.73
C ASN A 208 1.00 13.20 -9.44
N TYR A 209 0.76 12.32 -8.47
CA TYR A 209 1.43 12.38 -7.17
C TYR A 209 2.95 12.21 -7.29
N GLN A 210 3.74 12.96 -6.51
CA GLN A 210 5.20 12.93 -6.59
C GLN A 210 5.84 11.81 -5.75
N GLY A 211 5.15 11.29 -4.74
CA GLY A 211 5.57 10.15 -3.93
C GLY A 211 5.18 8.81 -4.54
N ALA A 212 5.47 7.72 -3.85
CA ALA A 212 5.02 6.38 -4.23
C ALA A 212 3.58 6.12 -3.77
N VAL A 213 2.89 5.21 -4.47
CA VAL A 213 1.53 4.76 -4.13
C VAL A 213 1.49 3.24 -4.15
N VAL A 214 1.05 2.64 -3.05
CA VAL A 214 0.68 1.22 -2.96
C VAL A 214 -0.83 1.14 -2.73
N LEU A 215 -1.52 0.49 -3.63
CA LEU A 215 -2.97 0.50 -3.71
C LEU A 215 -3.53 -0.92 -3.65
N ILE A 216 -4.45 -1.17 -2.73
CA ILE A 216 -5.33 -2.34 -2.74
C ILE A 216 -6.69 -1.85 -3.20
N SER A 217 -7.27 -2.44 -4.24
CA SER A 217 -8.63 -2.17 -4.67
C SER A 217 -9.25 -3.39 -5.35
N HIS A 218 -10.57 -3.50 -5.26
CA HIS A 218 -11.39 -4.41 -6.04
C HIS A 218 -11.85 -3.80 -7.37
N ASP A 219 -11.72 -2.49 -7.51
CA ASP A 219 -11.99 -1.79 -8.76
C ASP A 219 -10.83 -1.95 -9.76
N ARG A 220 -11.10 -2.74 -10.80
CA ARG A 220 -10.09 -3.07 -11.83
C ARG A 220 -9.73 -1.87 -12.68
N ALA A 221 -10.70 -1.01 -12.99
CA ALA A 221 -10.47 0.19 -13.80
C ALA A 221 -9.60 1.18 -13.03
N PHE A 222 -9.90 1.39 -11.75
CA PHE A 222 -9.10 2.22 -10.86
C PHE A 222 -7.65 1.73 -10.74
N LEU A 223 -7.45 0.41 -10.53
CA LEU A 223 -6.11 -0.18 -10.50
C LEU A 223 -5.36 0.09 -11.81
N ASP A 224 -6.02 -0.14 -12.94
CA ASP A 224 -5.40 -0.01 -14.27
C ASP A 224 -5.06 1.43 -14.62
N ASN A 225 -5.90 2.37 -14.20
CA ASN A 225 -5.68 3.79 -14.43
C ASN A 225 -4.57 4.39 -13.56
N VAL A 226 -4.37 3.89 -12.34
CA VAL A 226 -3.42 4.45 -11.37
C VAL A 226 -2.09 3.71 -11.36
N THR A 227 -2.09 2.37 -11.53
CA THR A 227 -0.90 1.55 -11.28
C THR A 227 -0.13 1.21 -12.56
N THR A 228 1.19 1.18 -12.44
CA THR A 228 2.12 0.79 -13.52
C THR A 228 2.87 -0.49 -13.20
N ARG A 229 2.72 -1.00 -11.97
CA ARG A 229 3.36 -2.19 -11.44
C ARG A 229 2.36 -2.95 -10.57
N THR A 230 2.33 -4.26 -10.70
CA THR A 230 1.41 -5.11 -9.94
C THR A 230 2.19 -6.13 -9.13
N ILE A 231 1.93 -6.21 -7.82
CA ILE A 231 2.49 -7.23 -6.94
C ILE A 231 1.35 -8.16 -6.51
N GLU A 232 1.45 -9.43 -6.91
CA GLU A 232 0.49 -10.45 -6.51
C GLU A 232 0.97 -11.18 -5.27
N ILE A 233 0.11 -11.20 -4.23
CA ILE A 233 0.29 -12.08 -3.07
C ILE A 233 -0.53 -13.36 -3.31
N SER A 234 0.17 -14.47 -3.45
CA SER A 234 -0.45 -15.76 -3.71
C SER A 234 0.29 -16.88 -3.00
N LEU A 235 -0.43 -17.67 -2.20
CA LEU A 235 0.11 -18.83 -1.47
C LEU A 235 1.36 -18.50 -0.62
N GLY A 236 1.31 -17.38 0.08
CA GLY A 236 2.40 -16.92 0.95
C GLY A 236 3.59 -16.30 0.23
N ARG A 237 3.57 -16.18 -1.10
CA ARG A 237 4.64 -15.59 -1.91
C ARG A 237 4.21 -14.32 -2.60
N ALA A 238 5.15 -13.44 -2.89
CA ALA A 238 4.97 -12.25 -3.69
C ALA A 238 5.52 -12.45 -5.11
N TYR A 239 4.73 -12.06 -6.10
CA TYR A 239 5.12 -12.08 -7.50
C TYR A 239 5.03 -10.67 -8.06
N ASP A 240 6.16 -10.15 -8.52
CA ASP A 240 6.33 -8.77 -8.97
C ASP A 240 6.24 -8.69 -10.50
N TYR A 241 5.20 -8.02 -10.99
CA TYR A 241 4.97 -7.77 -12.42
C TYR A 241 5.13 -6.28 -12.69
N LYS A 242 6.13 -5.90 -13.46
CA LYS A 242 6.39 -4.51 -13.87
C LYS A 242 5.45 -4.07 -15.00
N VAL A 243 4.16 -4.28 -14.80
CA VAL A 243 3.09 -3.98 -15.76
C VAL A 243 1.82 -3.54 -15.03
N PRO A 244 0.91 -2.77 -15.69
CA PRO A 244 -0.41 -2.44 -15.17
C PRO A 244 -1.28 -3.67 -14.93
N TYR A 245 -2.40 -3.48 -14.22
CA TYR A 245 -3.27 -4.56 -13.77
C TYR A 245 -3.84 -5.43 -14.90
N SER A 246 -4.35 -4.84 -16.00
CA SER A 246 -4.90 -5.61 -17.13
C SER A 246 -3.85 -6.51 -17.76
N LYS A 247 -2.63 -6.01 -17.97
CA LYS A 247 -1.53 -6.82 -18.52
C LYS A 247 -1.05 -7.92 -17.56
N TYR A 248 -1.06 -7.64 -16.25
CA TYR A 248 -0.82 -8.65 -15.23
C TYR A 248 -1.82 -9.82 -15.33
N VAL A 249 -3.12 -9.54 -15.54
CA VAL A 249 -4.15 -10.58 -15.66
C VAL A 249 -3.85 -11.52 -16.82
N GLU A 250 -3.39 -11.00 -17.95
CA GLU A 250 -2.96 -11.81 -19.11
C GLU A 250 -1.76 -12.70 -18.76
N LEU A 251 -0.69 -12.09 -18.22
CA LEU A 251 0.53 -12.81 -17.84
C LEU A 251 0.28 -13.88 -16.76
N ARG A 252 -0.61 -13.58 -15.80
CA ARG A 252 -1.04 -14.55 -14.80
C ARG A 252 -1.74 -15.75 -15.42
N ARG A 253 -2.60 -15.51 -16.41
CA ARG A 253 -3.30 -16.59 -17.14
C ARG A 253 -2.29 -17.46 -17.90
N GLU A 254 -1.38 -16.86 -18.67
CA GLU A 254 -0.33 -17.58 -19.40
C GLU A 254 0.54 -18.42 -18.46
N ARG A 255 0.96 -17.85 -17.34
CA ARG A 255 1.72 -18.56 -16.31
C ARG A 255 0.96 -19.75 -15.75
N ARG A 256 -0.34 -19.62 -15.50
CA ARG A 256 -1.21 -20.71 -15.03
C ARG A 256 -1.31 -21.82 -16.05
N GLU A 257 -1.52 -21.48 -17.32
CA GLU A 257 -1.58 -22.46 -18.42
C GLU A 257 -0.26 -23.23 -18.54
N GLN A 258 0.87 -22.55 -18.46
CA GLN A 258 2.19 -23.19 -18.45
C GLN A 258 2.38 -24.14 -17.24
N GLN A 259 1.97 -23.72 -16.05
CA GLN A 259 2.04 -24.56 -14.85
C GLN A 259 1.15 -25.81 -14.97
N MET A 260 -0.07 -25.65 -15.49
CA MET A 260 -0.97 -26.79 -15.76
C MET A 260 -0.35 -27.76 -16.75
N ALA A 261 0.15 -27.28 -17.88
CA ALA A 261 0.79 -28.11 -18.90
C ALA A 261 2.02 -28.84 -18.32
N ALA A 262 2.83 -28.15 -17.50
CA ALA A 262 3.98 -28.78 -16.83
C ALA A 262 3.54 -29.88 -15.84
N TYR A 263 2.48 -29.62 -15.05
CA TYR A 263 1.91 -30.60 -14.14
C TYR A 263 1.37 -31.84 -14.89
N GLU A 264 0.56 -31.65 -15.93
CA GLU A 264 0.03 -32.76 -16.73
C GLU A 264 1.15 -33.58 -17.40
N ASN A 265 2.19 -32.91 -17.90
CA ASN A 265 3.34 -33.62 -18.46
C ASN A 265 4.09 -34.42 -17.40
N GLN A 266 4.26 -33.88 -16.20
CA GLN A 266 4.87 -34.59 -15.08
C GLN A 266 4.03 -35.80 -14.68
N GLN A 267 2.71 -35.65 -14.54
CA GLN A 267 1.80 -36.77 -14.21
C GLN A 267 1.87 -37.88 -15.26
N ARG A 268 1.80 -37.56 -16.56
CA ARG A 268 1.96 -38.55 -17.64
C ARG A 268 3.30 -39.26 -17.62
N MET A 269 4.37 -38.56 -17.22
CA MET A 269 5.71 -39.16 -17.07
C MET A 269 5.75 -40.11 -15.88
N ILE A 270 5.13 -39.73 -14.74
CA ILE A 270 5.01 -40.55 -13.54
C ILE A 270 4.25 -41.84 -13.87
N GLU A 271 3.04 -41.74 -14.44
CA GLU A 271 2.20 -42.87 -14.84
C GLU A 271 2.95 -43.86 -15.74
N LYS A 272 3.57 -43.39 -16.83
CA LYS A 272 4.37 -44.23 -17.73
C LYS A 272 5.54 -44.89 -17.05
N THR A 273 6.14 -44.22 -16.06
CA THR A 273 7.27 -44.77 -15.31
C THR A 273 6.82 -45.85 -14.32
N GLU A 274 5.67 -45.60 -13.65
CA GLU A 274 5.02 -46.59 -12.76
C GLU A 274 4.55 -47.82 -13.54
N GLU A 275 3.88 -47.68 -14.68
CA GLU A 275 3.49 -48.76 -15.56
C GLU A 275 4.72 -49.60 -16.01
N PHE A 276 5.83 -48.95 -16.35
CA PHE A 276 7.05 -49.60 -16.71
C PHE A 276 7.61 -50.44 -15.53
N ILE A 277 7.67 -49.85 -14.30
CA ILE A 277 8.13 -50.51 -13.10
C ILE A 277 7.25 -51.71 -12.80
N GLU A 278 5.93 -51.59 -12.82
CA GLU A 278 4.97 -52.65 -12.56
C GLU A 278 5.12 -53.82 -13.56
N LYS A 279 5.18 -53.53 -14.85
CA LYS A 279 5.31 -54.51 -15.95
C LYS A 279 6.62 -55.30 -15.90
N PHE A 280 7.71 -54.67 -15.44
CA PHE A 280 9.04 -55.28 -15.49
C PHE A 280 9.64 -55.60 -14.11
N ARG A 281 8.91 -55.40 -13.02
CA ARG A 281 9.38 -55.56 -11.61
C ARG A 281 9.96 -56.96 -11.34
N TYR A 282 9.39 -57.98 -11.96
CA TYR A 282 9.78 -59.36 -11.72
C TYR A 282 10.65 -59.97 -12.83
N LYS A 283 11.14 -59.17 -13.81
CA LYS A 283 12.02 -59.65 -14.88
C LYS A 283 13.50 -59.37 -14.52
N PRO A 284 14.32 -60.43 -14.26
CA PRO A 284 15.74 -60.26 -13.85
C PRO A 284 16.56 -59.42 -14.84
N THR A 285 16.30 -59.59 -16.16
CA THR A 285 17.01 -58.86 -17.25
C THR A 285 16.72 -57.38 -17.27
N LYS A 286 15.71 -56.87 -16.57
CA LYS A 286 15.31 -55.48 -16.48
C LYS A 286 15.51 -54.81 -15.11
N SER A 287 16.06 -55.56 -14.14
CA SER A 287 16.22 -55.12 -12.75
C SER A 287 16.96 -53.78 -12.63
N ASN A 288 18.07 -53.59 -13.32
CA ASN A 288 18.83 -52.34 -13.28
C ASN A 288 18.03 -51.14 -13.87
N GLN A 289 17.23 -51.38 -14.93
CA GLN A 289 16.40 -50.34 -15.52
C GLN A 289 15.23 -49.95 -14.59
N VAL A 290 14.63 -50.96 -13.91
CA VAL A 290 13.56 -50.72 -12.93
C VAL A 290 14.10 -49.92 -11.75
N GLN A 291 15.25 -50.28 -11.19
CA GLN A 291 15.85 -49.53 -10.09
C GLN A 291 16.25 -48.11 -10.48
N SER A 292 16.75 -47.91 -11.69
CA SER A 292 17.03 -46.57 -12.22
C SER A 292 15.77 -45.69 -12.31
N ARG A 293 14.65 -46.28 -12.75
CA ARG A 293 13.36 -45.61 -12.85
C ARG A 293 12.77 -45.27 -11.48
N ILE A 294 12.86 -46.15 -10.50
CA ILE A 294 12.45 -45.88 -9.12
C ILE A 294 13.26 -44.71 -8.56
N LYS A 295 14.58 -44.72 -8.68
CA LYS A 295 15.43 -43.60 -8.24
C LYS A 295 15.12 -42.30 -8.98
N GLN A 296 14.65 -42.35 -10.21
CA GLN A 296 14.22 -41.19 -10.96
C GLN A 296 12.92 -40.61 -10.37
N LEU A 297 11.94 -41.47 -10.00
CA LEU A 297 10.71 -41.03 -9.33
C LEU A 297 10.98 -40.43 -7.94
N ASP A 298 11.87 -41.07 -7.14
CA ASP A 298 12.25 -40.62 -5.81
C ASP A 298 12.94 -39.23 -5.82
N ARG A 299 13.56 -38.84 -6.94
CA ARG A 299 14.23 -37.56 -7.13
C ARG A 299 13.35 -36.47 -7.75
N LEU A 300 12.17 -36.85 -8.21
CA LEU A 300 11.23 -35.89 -8.80
C LEU A 300 10.66 -35.00 -7.71
N GLU A 301 10.97 -33.69 -7.78
CA GLU A 301 10.24 -32.68 -7.03
C GLU A 301 8.85 -32.54 -7.66
N PRO A 302 7.76 -32.84 -6.94
CA PRO A 302 6.42 -32.71 -7.49
C PRO A 302 6.12 -31.28 -7.83
N VAL A 303 5.69 -31.00 -9.06
CA VAL A 303 5.06 -29.71 -9.41
C VAL A 303 3.83 -29.60 -8.53
N SER A 304 3.84 -28.64 -7.58
CA SER A 304 2.82 -28.53 -6.55
C SER A 304 1.44 -28.24 -7.14
N TYR A 305 0.55 -29.25 -7.10
CA TYR A 305 -0.86 -29.12 -7.49
C TYR A 305 -1.67 -28.21 -6.57
N THR A 306 -1.22 -27.99 -5.35
CA THR A 306 -1.83 -27.08 -4.38
C THR A 306 -1.94 -25.65 -4.93
N HIS A 307 -0.97 -25.23 -5.74
CA HIS A 307 -1.01 -23.94 -6.43
C HIS A 307 -2.14 -23.84 -7.47
N LEU A 308 -2.58 -24.95 -8.06
CA LEU A 308 -3.58 -24.99 -9.11
C LEU A 308 -5.00 -25.04 -8.55
N ARG A 309 -5.24 -25.85 -7.51
CA ARG A 309 -6.58 -26.07 -6.91
C ARG A 309 -7.06 -24.88 -6.09
N ALA A 310 -6.18 -24.13 -5.46
CA ALA A 310 -6.54 -22.94 -4.68
C ALA A 310 -7.16 -21.81 -5.55
N HIS A 311 -7.16 -21.95 -6.88
CA HIS A 311 -7.69 -20.99 -7.84
C HIS A 311 -9.06 -21.37 -8.44
N GLU A 312 -9.59 -22.57 -8.18
CA GLU A 312 -10.87 -23.03 -8.73
C GLU A 312 -12.10 -22.60 -7.89
N THR A 313 -11.89 -22.12 -6.66
CA THR A 313 -12.96 -21.76 -5.73
C THR A 313 -13.00 -20.26 -5.43
N GLY A 314 -13.00 -19.40 -6.45
CA GLY A 314 -13.07 -17.97 -6.19
C GLY A 314 -13.54 -17.18 -7.39
#